data_18d69b65f683f4cccab80bd9e281f124
#
_entry.id   18d69b65f683f4cccab80bd9e281f124
#
_cell.length_a   1.000
_cell.length_b   1.000
_cell.length_c   1.000
_cell.angle_alpha   90.00
_cell.angle_beta   90.00
_cell.angle_gamma   90.00
#
_symmetry.space_group_name_H-M   'P 1'
#
loop_
_entity.id
_entity.type
_entity.pdbx_description
1 polymer ?
#
loop_
_entity_poly.entity_id
_entity_poly.type
_entity_poly.pdbx_seq_one_letter_code
_entity_poly.pdbx_strand_id
1 'polypeptide(L)'
;ITFGSKITVEKSFAKNLEANTLWNNTVLGGYLKTNLDLKELKEASDWFKNYLYSLVYPRTNLEGFVTSQMDRGKIAKADVIMLLKKADFQISDLVMQEEEEKISEGMLAFLKKQMKLPTEQVAAWEERGKLTRVQIALEHTVNGSKYSLPLALESEGTQRYFGLAGLLVLLIKKSIAFPVDELESSLHPDLYQHFLLSFLLNAERSQLIATTHHRVEKLAARFIDKL
;
A
#
# COMPACT_ATOMS: atom_id res chain seq x y z
N ILE A 1 10.85 5.89 32.87
CA ILE A 1 10.45 4.58 32.31
C ILE A 1 10.83 3.52 33.30
N THR A 2 9.85 2.73 33.75
CA THR A 2 10.12 1.60 34.65
C THR A 2 10.08 0.33 33.80
N PHE A 3 11.21 -0.35 33.67
CA PHE A 3 11.25 -1.64 33.01
C PHE A 3 10.59 -2.70 33.91
N GLY A 4 9.75 -3.54 33.30
CA GLY A 4 9.12 -4.64 34.04
C GLY A 4 10.17 -5.64 34.57
N SER A 5 9.85 -6.31 35.66
CA SER A 5 10.74 -7.23 36.38
C SER A 5 11.26 -8.43 35.56
N LYS A 6 10.70 -8.66 34.37
CA LYS A 6 11.08 -9.76 33.46
C LYS A 6 12.06 -9.34 32.35
N ILE A 7 12.45 -8.06 32.29
CA ILE A 7 13.35 -7.57 31.26
C ILE A 7 14.77 -7.62 31.81
N THR A 8 15.57 -8.53 31.30
CA THR A 8 17.01 -8.65 31.59
C THR A 8 17.78 -7.82 30.56
N VAL A 9 17.98 -6.54 30.87
CA VAL A 9 18.85 -5.66 30.10
C VAL A 9 20.00 -5.23 30.99
N GLU A 10 21.20 -5.17 30.42
CA GLU A 10 22.35 -4.62 31.11
C GLU A 10 22.09 -3.22 31.63
N LYS A 11 22.48 -2.90 32.86
CA LYS A 11 22.14 -1.59 33.51
C LYS A 11 22.63 -0.38 32.70
N SER A 12 23.73 -0.50 31.99
CA SER A 12 24.26 0.53 31.09
C SER A 12 23.30 0.82 29.93
N PHE A 13 22.73 -0.23 29.33
CA PHE A 13 21.76 -0.11 28.23
C PHE A 13 20.43 0.44 28.70
N ALA A 14 19.95 -0.01 29.88
CA ALA A 14 18.74 0.53 30.48
C ALA A 14 18.82 2.04 30.67
N LYS A 15 19.90 2.55 31.25
CA LYS A 15 20.12 3.99 31.46
C LYS A 15 20.17 4.77 30.12
N ASN A 16 20.82 4.22 29.09
CA ASN A 16 20.87 4.85 27.79
C ASN A 16 19.49 4.92 27.13
N LEU A 17 18.71 3.85 27.20
CA LEU A 17 17.34 3.82 26.68
C LEU A 17 16.42 4.80 27.45
N GLU A 18 16.51 4.84 28.77
CA GLU A 18 15.78 5.81 29.59
C GLU A 18 16.09 7.24 29.21
N ALA A 19 17.37 7.59 29.07
CA ALA A 19 17.81 8.94 28.70
C ALA A 19 17.34 9.37 27.30
N ASN A 20 17.21 8.43 26.34
CA ASN A 20 16.82 8.71 24.98
C ASN A 20 15.32 8.48 24.70
N THR A 21 14.56 7.95 25.66
CA THR A 21 13.12 7.76 25.53
C THR A 21 12.37 8.86 26.29
N LEU A 22 11.93 9.88 25.56
CA LEU A 22 11.11 10.95 26.11
C LEU A 22 9.72 10.43 26.50
N TRP A 23 9.01 11.15 27.37
CA TRP A 23 7.67 10.80 27.85
C TRP A 23 6.63 10.61 26.72
N ASN A 24 6.83 11.26 25.58
CA ASN A 24 5.98 11.21 24.38
C ASN A 24 6.56 10.32 23.28
N ASN A 25 7.52 9.46 23.58
CA ASN A 25 8.16 8.57 22.62
C ASN A 25 8.09 7.12 23.10
N THR A 26 8.29 6.18 22.18
CA THR A 26 8.39 4.74 22.49
C THR A 26 9.83 4.35 22.80
N VAL A 27 10.02 3.23 23.50
CA VAL A 27 11.36 2.65 23.74
C VAL A 27 12.08 2.38 22.42
N LEU A 28 11.36 1.89 21.41
CA LEU A 28 11.92 1.65 20.07
C LEU A 28 12.37 2.97 19.41
N GLY A 29 11.59 4.05 19.55
CA GLY A 29 11.97 5.38 19.08
C GLY A 29 13.18 5.96 19.83
N GLY A 30 13.33 5.63 21.11
CA GLY A 30 14.53 5.95 21.91
C GLY A 30 15.73 5.15 21.44
N TYR A 31 15.56 3.85 21.22
CA TYR A 31 16.60 2.96 20.70
C TYR A 31 17.21 3.44 19.39
N LEU A 32 16.38 3.89 18.45
CA LEU A 32 16.83 4.41 17.15
C LEU A 32 17.70 5.68 17.22
N LYS A 33 17.75 6.32 18.38
CA LYS A 33 18.64 7.47 18.65
C LYS A 33 19.94 7.09 19.33
N THR A 34 20.13 5.81 19.61
CA THR A 34 21.33 5.27 20.27
C THR A 34 22.16 4.45 19.29
N ASN A 35 23.42 4.22 19.64
CA ASN A 35 24.32 3.30 18.94
C ASN A 35 24.38 1.93 19.65
N LEU A 36 23.33 1.56 20.39
CA LEU A 36 23.27 0.29 21.08
C LEU A 36 22.97 -0.84 20.08
N ASP A 37 23.70 -1.94 20.18
CA ASP A 37 23.42 -3.17 19.43
C ASP A 37 22.65 -4.15 20.32
N LEU A 38 21.33 -4.01 20.32
CA LEU A 38 20.40 -4.90 21.03
C LEU A 38 19.60 -5.66 19.99
N LYS A 39 19.90 -6.95 19.85
CA LYS A 39 19.35 -7.82 18.80
C LYS A 39 17.83 -7.75 18.73
N GLU A 40 17.13 -7.87 19.85
CA GLU A 40 15.67 -7.89 19.93
C GLU A 40 15.05 -6.56 19.49
N LEU A 41 15.64 -5.43 19.88
CA LEU A 41 15.17 -4.11 19.48
C LEU A 41 15.49 -3.81 18.02
N LYS A 42 16.61 -4.33 17.52
CA LYS A 42 16.96 -4.24 16.11
C LYS A 42 15.99 -5.04 15.24
N GLU A 43 15.72 -6.29 15.60
CA GLU A 43 14.75 -7.14 14.91
C GLU A 43 13.35 -6.48 14.89
N ALA A 44 12.89 -5.97 16.04
CA ALA A 44 11.63 -5.23 16.11
C ALA A 44 11.64 -3.97 15.22
N SER A 45 12.71 -3.18 15.25
CA SER A 45 12.86 -1.99 14.40
C SER A 45 12.85 -2.33 12.93
N ASP A 46 13.56 -3.40 12.55
CA ASP A 46 13.64 -3.84 11.16
C ASP A 46 12.27 -4.36 10.67
N TRP A 47 11.50 -5.01 11.56
CA TRP A 47 10.13 -5.41 11.23
C TRP A 47 9.24 -4.20 10.95
N PHE A 48 9.24 -3.19 11.82
CA PHE A 48 8.46 -1.96 11.61
C PHE A 48 8.87 -1.20 10.35
N LYS A 49 10.16 -1.21 9.99
CA LYS A 49 10.66 -0.49 8.81
C LYS A 49 10.40 -1.22 7.49
N ASN A 50 10.51 -2.56 7.50
CA ASN A 50 10.59 -3.32 6.26
C ASN A 50 9.31 -4.11 5.96
N TYR A 51 8.52 -4.44 6.98
CA TYR A 51 7.37 -5.34 6.84
C TYR A 51 6.03 -4.66 7.14
N LEU A 52 6.00 -3.63 7.99
CA LEU A 52 4.77 -2.89 8.26
C LEU A 52 4.63 -1.73 7.27
N TYR A 53 3.58 -1.77 6.48
CA TYR A 53 3.22 -0.68 5.59
C TYR A 53 2.45 0.43 6.33
N SER A 54 2.41 1.62 5.73
CA SER A 54 1.61 2.73 6.28
C SER A 54 0.12 2.39 6.26
N LEU A 55 -0.62 2.96 7.22
CA LEU A 55 -2.08 2.82 7.29
C LEU A 55 -2.72 3.37 6.00
N VAL A 56 -3.54 2.54 5.41
CA VAL A 56 -4.36 2.88 4.24
C VAL A 56 -5.70 3.40 4.74
N TYR A 57 -5.97 4.66 4.51
CA TYR A 57 -7.26 5.30 4.81
C TYR A 57 -8.24 5.14 3.62
N PRO A 58 -9.55 5.37 3.82
CA PRO A 58 -10.55 5.31 2.74
C PRO A 58 -10.19 6.19 1.54
N ARG A 59 -9.58 7.35 1.77
CA ARG A 59 -9.17 8.32 0.73
C ARG A 59 -7.71 8.20 0.30
N THR A 60 -7.01 7.16 0.72
CA THR A 60 -5.63 6.93 0.26
C THR A 60 -5.65 6.64 -1.25
N ASN A 61 -4.82 7.37 -2.01
CA ASN A 61 -4.65 7.13 -3.45
C ASN A 61 -3.89 5.80 -3.66
N LEU A 62 -4.63 4.70 -3.64
CA LEU A 62 -4.09 3.36 -3.90
C LEU A 62 -3.78 3.16 -5.38
N GLU A 63 -4.53 3.80 -6.27
CA GLU A 63 -4.34 3.71 -7.72
C GLU A 63 -2.93 4.20 -8.10
N GLY A 64 -2.55 5.37 -7.59
CA GLY A 64 -1.21 5.93 -7.81
C GLY A 64 -0.10 5.06 -7.21
N PHE A 65 -0.35 4.49 -6.03
CA PHE A 65 0.59 3.54 -5.42
C PHE A 65 0.77 2.29 -6.29
N VAL A 66 -0.32 1.64 -6.71
CA VAL A 66 -0.30 0.43 -7.53
C VAL A 66 0.36 0.70 -8.88
N THR A 67 -0.01 1.80 -9.55
CA THR A 67 0.61 2.24 -10.81
C THR A 67 2.12 2.36 -10.68
N SER A 68 2.60 3.02 -9.62
CA SER A 68 4.03 3.14 -9.34
C SER A 68 4.72 1.80 -9.03
N GLN A 69 4.03 0.86 -8.37
CA GLN A 69 4.59 -0.47 -8.11
C GLN A 69 4.64 -1.33 -9.38
N MET A 70 3.67 -1.17 -10.27
CA MET A 70 3.64 -1.82 -11.58
C MET A 70 4.74 -1.28 -12.50
N ASP A 71 4.90 0.03 -12.58
CA ASP A 71 5.95 0.70 -13.34
C ASP A 71 7.36 0.24 -12.91
N ARG A 72 7.56 0.05 -11.61
CA ARG A 72 8.80 -0.50 -11.02
C ARG A 72 8.93 -2.03 -11.12
N GLY A 73 8.02 -2.71 -11.80
CA GLY A 73 8.01 -4.17 -11.95
C GLY A 73 7.78 -4.96 -10.65
N LYS A 74 7.31 -4.32 -9.57
CA LYS A 74 7.04 -4.99 -8.28
C LYS A 74 5.67 -5.66 -8.21
N ILE A 75 4.75 -5.21 -9.04
CA ILE A 75 3.42 -5.82 -9.26
C ILE A 75 3.31 -6.13 -10.74
N ALA A 76 3.04 -7.38 -11.07
CA ALA A 76 2.82 -7.77 -12.45
C ALA A 76 1.41 -7.38 -12.92
N LYS A 77 1.30 -6.79 -14.10
CA LYS A 77 0.05 -6.43 -14.75
C LYS A 77 -0.94 -7.60 -14.80
N ALA A 78 -0.46 -8.78 -15.16
CA ALA A 78 -1.27 -9.99 -15.30
C ALA A 78 -1.98 -10.40 -14.00
N ASP A 79 -1.31 -10.22 -12.84
CA ASP A 79 -1.89 -10.56 -11.54
C ASP A 79 -3.06 -9.64 -11.19
N VAL A 80 -2.90 -8.34 -11.45
CA VAL A 80 -3.98 -7.34 -11.19
C VAL A 80 -5.17 -7.61 -12.10
N ILE A 81 -4.92 -7.84 -13.40
CA ILE A 81 -5.98 -8.16 -14.37
C ILE A 81 -6.73 -9.44 -13.95
N MET A 82 -6.02 -10.46 -13.52
CA MET A 82 -6.64 -11.71 -13.06
C MET A 82 -7.60 -11.46 -11.89
N LEU A 83 -7.24 -10.63 -10.93
CA LEU A 83 -8.09 -10.28 -9.79
C LEU A 83 -9.30 -9.44 -10.22
N LEU A 84 -9.11 -8.48 -11.11
CA LEU A 84 -10.20 -7.67 -11.66
C LEU A 84 -11.22 -8.54 -12.43
N LYS A 85 -10.76 -9.44 -13.27
CA LYS A 85 -11.63 -10.39 -14.01
C LYS A 85 -12.42 -11.31 -13.10
N LYS A 86 -11.78 -11.81 -12.02
CA LYS A 86 -12.45 -12.67 -11.04
C LYS A 86 -13.50 -11.93 -10.20
N ALA A 87 -13.37 -10.62 -10.09
CA ALA A 87 -14.33 -9.75 -9.40
C ALA A 87 -15.53 -9.35 -10.30
N ASP A 88 -15.68 -9.98 -11.47
CA ASP A 88 -16.75 -9.74 -12.43
C ASP A 88 -16.80 -8.32 -13.03
N PHE A 89 -15.65 -7.65 -13.06
CA PHE A 89 -15.51 -6.46 -13.91
C PHE A 89 -15.34 -6.92 -15.36
N GLN A 90 -16.12 -6.36 -16.27
CA GLN A 90 -16.00 -6.61 -17.72
C GLN A 90 -14.69 -6.04 -18.31
N ILE A 91 -13.60 -6.16 -17.57
CA ILE A 91 -12.29 -5.68 -17.92
C ILE A 91 -11.55 -6.78 -18.66
N SER A 92 -11.17 -6.52 -19.90
CA SER A 92 -10.42 -7.46 -20.73
C SER A 92 -8.92 -7.31 -20.60
N ASP A 93 -8.42 -6.09 -20.43
CA ASP A 93 -6.99 -5.79 -20.25
C ASP A 93 -6.78 -4.47 -19.50
N LEU A 94 -5.51 -4.15 -19.25
CA LEU A 94 -5.04 -2.93 -18.65
C LEU A 94 -3.90 -2.37 -19.51
N VAL A 95 -3.96 -1.10 -19.84
CA VAL A 95 -2.92 -0.41 -20.63
C VAL A 95 -2.25 0.62 -19.75
N MET A 96 -0.92 0.60 -19.74
CA MET A 96 -0.11 1.66 -19.12
C MET A 96 0.33 2.62 -20.23
N GLN A 97 -0.01 3.88 -20.07
CA GLN A 97 0.31 4.94 -21.02
C GLN A 97 1.18 5.98 -20.34
N GLU A 98 2.25 6.38 -21.00
CA GLU A 98 3.06 7.50 -20.56
C GLU A 98 2.47 8.79 -21.15
N GLU A 99 2.06 9.69 -20.28
CA GLU A 99 1.68 11.05 -20.64
C GLU A 99 2.77 12.03 -20.25
N GLU A 100 3.17 12.85 -21.21
CA GLU A 100 4.09 13.95 -20.97
C GLU A 100 3.28 15.24 -20.69
N GLU A 101 3.39 15.76 -19.48
CA GLU A 101 2.80 17.03 -19.09
C GLU A 101 3.90 18.11 -19.03
N LYS A 102 3.68 19.25 -19.68
CA LYS A 102 4.58 20.39 -19.59
C LYS A 102 4.56 20.96 -18.18
N ILE A 103 5.71 21.05 -17.57
CA ILE A 103 5.84 21.65 -16.23
C ILE A 103 5.99 23.15 -16.38
N SER A 104 5.09 23.92 -15.75
CA SER A 104 5.30 25.35 -15.62
C SER A 104 6.39 25.65 -14.58
N GLU A 105 7.11 26.77 -14.74
CA GLU A 105 8.15 27.18 -13.77
C GLU A 105 7.60 27.29 -12.35
N GLY A 106 6.38 27.78 -12.19
CA GLY A 106 5.70 27.86 -10.90
C GLY A 106 5.42 26.50 -10.27
N MET A 107 5.04 25.49 -11.06
CA MET A 107 4.82 24.12 -10.62
C MET A 107 6.14 23.45 -10.23
N LEU A 108 7.20 23.68 -10.99
CA LEU A 108 8.53 23.19 -10.68
C LEU A 108 9.04 23.76 -9.34
N ALA A 109 8.89 25.06 -9.14
CA ALA A 109 9.26 25.74 -7.88
C ALA A 109 8.45 25.20 -6.68
N PHE A 110 7.15 24.95 -6.86
CA PHE A 110 6.30 24.34 -5.84
C PHE A 110 6.73 22.92 -5.50
N LEU A 111 7.02 22.08 -6.50
CA LEU A 111 7.47 20.69 -6.29
C LEU A 111 8.80 20.64 -5.57
N LYS A 112 9.75 21.52 -5.91
CA LYS A 112 11.03 21.65 -5.21
C LYS A 112 10.87 22.02 -3.73
N LYS A 113 9.93 22.91 -3.43
CA LYS A 113 9.70 23.42 -2.06
C LYS A 113 8.95 22.43 -1.19
N GLN A 114 7.98 21.71 -1.73
CA GLN A 114 7.07 20.84 -0.98
C GLN A 114 7.55 19.38 -0.91
N MET A 115 8.21 18.91 -1.95
CA MET A 115 8.68 17.53 -2.01
C MET A 115 10.21 17.52 -1.89
N LYS A 116 10.73 16.82 -0.88
CA LYS A 116 12.16 16.51 -0.77
C LYS A 116 12.55 15.49 -1.86
N LEU A 117 12.51 15.92 -3.10
CA LEU A 117 12.85 15.07 -4.24
C LEU A 117 14.38 14.91 -4.37
N PRO A 118 14.86 13.77 -4.87
CA PRO A 118 16.25 13.60 -5.23
C PRO A 118 16.67 14.66 -6.27
N THR A 119 17.83 15.25 -6.07
CA THR A 119 18.35 16.34 -6.92
C THR A 119 18.43 15.95 -8.40
N GLU A 120 18.71 14.67 -8.69
CA GLU A 120 18.79 14.12 -10.03
C GLU A 120 17.43 14.12 -10.76
N GLN A 121 16.34 13.84 -10.06
CA GLN A 121 14.98 13.87 -10.65
C GLN A 121 14.56 15.30 -10.98
N VAL A 122 14.89 16.24 -10.11
CA VAL A 122 14.60 17.66 -10.30
C VAL A 122 15.37 18.20 -11.51
N ALA A 123 16.65 17.85 -11.62
CA ALA A 123 17.49 18.26 -12.75
C ALA A 123 16.97 17.69 -14.09
N ALA A 124 16.55 16.43 -14.11
CA ALA A 124 15.96 15.81 -15.30
C ALA A 124 14.65 16.49 -15.74
N TRP A 125 13.82 16.95 -14.79
CA TRP A 125 12.60 17.69 -15.12
C TRP A 125 12.90 19.11 -15.61
N GLU A 126 13.91 19.77 -15.06
CA GLU A 126 14.38 21.08 -15.54
C GLU A 126 14.89 21.01 -16.98
N GLU A 127 15.69 20.00 -17.27
CA GLU A 127 16.27 19.82 -18.60
C GLU A 127 15.22 19.46 -19.66
N ARG A 128 14.24 18.60 -19.30
CA ARG A 128 13.21 18.14 -20.23
C ARG A 128 12.02 19.09 -20.34
N GLY A 129 11.78 19.96 -19.36
CA GLY A 129 10.62 20.83 -19.28
C GLY A 129 9.27 20.08 -19.23
N LYS A 130 9.31 18.78 -18.98
CA LYS A 130 8.17 17.87 -19.00
C LYS A 130 8.23 16.88 -17.83
N LEU A 131 7.07 16.57 -17.28
CA LEU A 131 6.85 15.50 -16.33
C LEU A 131 6.24 14.31 -17.06
N THR A 132 6.89 13.18 -17.02
CA THR A 132 6.28 11.92 -17.49
C THR A 132 5.43 11.33 -16.38
N ARG A 133 4.15 11.16 -16.63
CA ARG A 133 3.22 10.50 -15.73
C ARG A 133 2.73 9.21 -16.38
N VAL A 134 2.83 8.11 -15.66
CA VAL A 134 2.21 6.86 -16.09
C VAL A 134 0.75 6.89 -15.71
N GLN A 135 -0.13 6.75 -16.70
CA GLN A 135 -1.57 6.59 -16.50
C GLN A 135 -1.99 5.16 -16.82
N ILE A 136 -3.03 4.71 -16.13
CA ILE A 136 -3.66 3.42 -16.38
C ILE A 136 -4.99 3.65 -17.06
N ALA A 137 -5.23 2.88 -18.13
CA ALA A 137 -6.54 2.75 -18.76
C ALA A 137 -6.96 1.26 -18.69
N LEU A 138 -8.24 1.03 -18.41
CA LEU A 138 -8.84 -0.30 -18.40
C LEU A 138 -9.52 -0.55 -19.75
N GLU A 139 -9.26 -1.70 -20.35
CA GLU A 139 -9.95 -2.14 -21.56
C GLU A 139 -11.21 -2.93 -21.20
N HIS A 140 -12.33 -2.52 -21.74
CA HIS A 140 -13.60 -3.22 -21.64
C HIS A 140 -13.98 -3.84 -22.98
N THR A 141 -14.56 -5.03 -22.93
CA THR A 141 -15.11 -5.67 -24.13
C THR A 141 -16.64 -5.68 -24.04
N VAL A 142 -17.28 -4.92 -24.90
CA VAL A 142 -18.75 -4.82 -24.97
C VAL A 142 -19.20 -5.19 -26.38
N ASN A 143 -20.05 -6.20 -26.52
CA ASN A 143 -20.53 -6.69 -27.81
C ASN A 143 -19.44 -6.97 -28.84
N GLY A 144 -18.31 -7.53 -28.37
CA GLY A 144 -17.15 -7.83 -29.23
C GLY A 144 -16.25 -6.65 -29.59
N SER A 145 -16.63 -5.43 -29.23
CA SER A 145 -15.82 -4.23 -29.42
C SER A 145 -15.05 -3.88 -28.16
N LYS A 146 -13.81 -3.43 -28.34
CA LYS A 146 -12.93 -3.01 -27.23
C LYS A 146 -12.99 -1.50 -27.05
N TYR A 147 -13.14 -1.09 -25.80
CA TYR A 147 -13.13 0.30 -25.37
C TYR A 147 -12.09 0.48 -24.27
N SER A 148 -11.28 1.51 -24.37
CA SER A 148 -10.31 1.86 -23.33
C SER A 148 -10.80 3.07 -22.55
N LEU A 149 -10.89 2.95 -21.24
CA LEU A 149 -11.31 4.01 -20.35
C LEU A 149 -10.18 4.32 -19.35
N PRO A 150 -9.72 5.58 -19.25
CA PRO A 150 -8.78 5.96 -18.20
C PRO A 150 -9.30 5.59 -16.81
N LEU A 151 -8.45 5.05 -15.96
CA LEU A 151 -8.84 4.61 -14.61
C LEU A 151 -9.50 5.73 -13.80
N ALA A 152 -9.07 6.98 -13.99
CA ALA A 152 -9.66 8.15 -13.33
C ALA A 152 -11.11 8.44 -13.73
N LEU A 153 -11.60 7.88 -14.85
CA LEU A 153 -12.97 7.99 -15.33
C LEU A 153 -13.84 6.76 -14.98
N GLU A 154 -13.25 5.74 -14.39
CA GLU A 154 -13.98 4.60 -13.87
C GLU A 154 -14.82 4.97 -12.63
N SER A 155 -15.74 4.08 -12.26
CA SER A 155 -16.48 4.23 -11.00
C SER A 155 -15.54 4.24 -9.80
N GLU A 156 -15.91 4.94 -8.71
CA GLU A 156 -15.12 4.92 -7.47
C GLU A 156 -14.87 3.49 -6.97
N GLY A 157 -15.86 2.60 -7.09
CA GLY A 157 -15.74 1.20 -6.73
C GLY A 157 -14.68 0.47 -7.57
N THR A 158 -14.64 0.71 -8.88
CA THR A 158 -13.63 0.13 -9.78
C THR A 158 -12.23 0.66 -9.46
N GLN A 159 -12.09 1.97 -9.27
CA GLN A 159 -10.83 2.60 -8.87
C GLN A 159 -10.33 2.02 -7.54
N ARG A 160 -11.19 1.99 -6.54
CA ARG A 160 -10.86 1.45 -5.22
C ARG A 160 -10.47 -0.02 -5.29
N TYR A 161 -11.23 -0.83 -6.03
CA TYR A 161 -10.92 -2.25 -6.18
C TYR A 161 -9.63 -2.49 -6.95
N PHE A 162 -9.32 -1.70 -7.97
CA PHE A 162 -8.02 -1.74 -8.66
C PHE A 162 -6.86 -1.53 -7.66
N GLY A 163 -6.97 -0.52 -6.81
CA GLY A 163 -5.98 -0.26 -5.76
C GLY A 163 -5.84 -1.42 -4.77
N LEU A 164 -6.97 -1.97 -4.33
CA LEU A 164 -6.99 -3.14 -3.43
C LEU A 164 -6.48 -4.42 -4.11
N ALA A 165 -6.75 -4.62 -5.41
CA ALA A 165 -6.22 -5.75 -6.16
C ALA A 165 -4.70 -5.72 -6.22
N GLY A 166 -4.09 -4.56 -6.47
CA GLY A 166 -2.64 -4.42 -6.40
C GLY A 166 -2.07 -4.67 -5.01
N LEU A 167 -2.74 -4.19 -3.96
CA LEU A 167 -2.40 -4.46 -2.57
C LEU A 167 -2.49 -5.95 -2.24
N LEU A 168 -3.52 -6.63 -2.75
CA LEU A 168 -3.70 -8.06 -2.59
C LEU A 168 -2.58 -8.87 -3.25
N VAL A 169 -2.12 -8.47 -4.44
CA VAL A 169 -0.95 -9.08 -5.09
C VAL A 169 0.28 -9.01 -4.18
N LEU A 170 0.51 -7.87 -3.53
CA LEU A 170 1.62 -7.73 -2.58
C LEU A 170 1.45 -8.61 -1.35
N LEU A 171 0.23 -8.66 -0.78
CA LEU A 171 -0.10 -9.50 0.38
C LEU A 171 0.06 -11.00 0.08
N ILE A 172 -0.24 -11.44 -1.14
CA ILE A 172 -0.08 -12.85 -1.55
C ILE A 172 1.40 -13.19 -1.78
N LYS A 173 2.16 -12.28 -2.38
CA LYS A 173 3.54 -12.58 -2.83
C LYS A 173 4.64 -12.25 -1.82
N LYS A 174 4.33 -11.49 -0.78
CA LYS A 174 5.34 -11.02 0.19
C LYS A 174 4.91 -11.33 1.62
N SER A 175 5.86 -11.33 2.54
CA SER A 175 5.61 -11.40 3.98
C SER A 175 5.54 -9.98 4.53
N ILE A 176 4.36 -9.37 4.53
CA ILE A 176 4.13 -7.96 4.92
C ILE A 176 2.88 -7.82 5.77
N ALA A 177 2.80 -6.72 6.50
CA ALA A 177 1.60 -6.34 7.25
C ALA A 177 1.03 -5.04 6.68
N PHE A 178 -0.25 -5.07 6.29
CA PHE A 178 -0.99 -3.92 5.80
C PHE A 178 -2.14 -3.57 6.76
N PRO A 179 -2.08 -2.43 7.43
CA PRO A 179 -3.23 -1.87 8.12
C PRO A 179 -4.11 -1.08 7.13
N VAL A 180 -5.41 -1.36 7.14
CA VAL A 180 -6.40 -0.72 6.26
C VAL A 180 -7.59 -0.27 7.09
N ASP A 181 -7.92 1.01 7.03
CA ASP A 181 -9.08 1.58 7.68
C ASP A 181 -10.29 1.56 6.73
N GLU A 182 -11.45 1.16 7.25
CA GLU A 182 -12.70 1.02 6.48
C GLU A 182 -12.47 0.27 5.14
N LEU A 183 -12.01 -0.98 5.23
CA LEU A 183 -11.64 -1.77 4.06
C LEU A 183 -12.75 -1.83 3.00
N GLU A 184 -14.02 -1.85 3.43
CA GLU A 184 -15.20 -1.89 2.58
C GLU A 184 -15.55 -0.54 1.91
N SER A 185 -14.89 0.54 2.31
CA SER A 185 -15.21 1.89 1.80
C SER A 185 -15.22 1.94 0.26
N SER A 186 -16.30 2.47 -0.30
CA SER A 186 -16.56 2.56 -1.75
C SER A 186 -16.65 1.22 -2.49
N LEU A 187 -16.74 0.09 -1.79
CA LEU A 187 -16.88 -1.24 -2.39
C LEU A 187 -18.31 -1.76 -2.30
N HIS A 188 -18.74 -2.43 -3.38
CA HIS A 188 -19.91 -3.31 -3.27
C HIS A 188 -19.59 -4.47 -2.31
N PRO A 189 -20.57 -4.95 -1.51
CA PRO A 189 -20.33 -6.04 -0.55
C PRO A 189 -19.71 -7.30 -1.16
N ASP A 190 -20.04 -7.64 -2.39
CA ASP A 190 -19.47 -8.83 -3.07
C ASP A 190 -17.97 -8.63 -3.41
N LEU A 191 -17.56 -7.40 -3.77
CA LEU A 191 -16.15 -7.07 -4.02
C LEU A 191 -15.33 -7.13 -2.74
N TYR A 192 -15.88 -6.61 -1.65
CA TYR A 192 -15.26 -6.70 -0.33
C TYR A 192 -15.08 -8.17 0.09
N GLN A 193 -16.11 -9.00 -0.08
CA GLN A 193 -16.03 -10.43 0.21
C GLN A 193 -15.00 -11.13 -0.69
N HIS A 194 -15.01 -10.84 -1.99
CA HIS A 194 -14.05 -11.40 -2.94
C HIS A 194 -12.60 -11.06 -2.55
N PHE A 195 -12.34 -9.83 -2.13
CA PHE A 195 -11.03 -9.41 -1.64
C PHE A 195 -10.59 -10.24 -0.43
N LEU A 196 -11.45 -10.33 0.61
CA LEU A 196 -11.14 -11.07 1.83
C LEU A 196 -10.94 -12.57 1.57
N LEU A 197 -11.80 -13.18 0.76
CA LEU A 197 -11.67 -14.58 0.36
C LEU A 197 -10.35 -14.82 -0.37
N SER A 198 -10.04 -13.96 -1.33
CA SER A 198 -8.80 -14.08 -2.10
C SER A 198 -7.56 -13.92 -1.22
N PHE A 199 -7.59 -13.03 -0.22
CA PHE A 199 -6.51 -12.90 0.76
C PHE A 199 -6.38 -14.19 1.61
N LEU A 200 -7.47 -14.63 2.23
CA LEU A 200 -7.43 -15.76 3.17
C LEU A 200 -7.07 -17.10 2.52
N LEU A 201 -7.42 -17.28 1.25
CA LEU A 201 -7.10 -18.51 0.52
C LEU A 201 -5.70 -18.54 -0.08
N ASN A 202 -5.05 -17.39 -0.26
CA ASN A 202 -3.80 -17.33 -1.04
C ASN A 202 -2.62 -16.68 -0.27
N ALA A 203 -2.86 -15.93 0.80
CA ALA A 203 -1.79 -15.32 1.57
C ALA A 203 -1.28 -16.27 2.66
N GLU A 204 0.02 -16.57 2.65
CA GLU A 204 0.62 -17.52 3.60
C GLU A 204 1.25 -16.83 4.82
N ARG A 205 1.93 -15.70 4.60
CA ARG A 205 2.79 -15.05 5.61
C ARG A 205 2.48 -13.58 5.84
N SER A 206 1.51 -13.05 5.14
CA SER A 206 1.12 -11.65 5.28
C SER A 206 0.02 -11.49 6.31
N GLN A 207 -0.08 -10.29 6.85
CA GLN A 207 -1.10 -9.88 7.80
C GLN A 207 -1.91 -8.72 7.23
N LEU A 208 -3.23 -8.86 7.23
CA LEU A 208 -4.16 -7.79 6.97
C LEU A 208 -4.80 -7.37 8.29
N ILE A 209 -4.60 -6.12 8.70
CA ILE A 209 -5.21 -5.52 9.89
C ILE A 209 -6.25 -4.53 9.37
N ALA A 210 -7.52 -4.86 9.45
CA ALA A 210 -8.56 -4.02 8.87
C ALA A 210 -9.62 -3.62 9.89
N THR A 211 -10.09 -2.37 9.81
CA THR A 211 -11.35 -1.97 10.42
C THR A 211 -12.48 -2.11 9.39
N THR A 212 -13.69 -2.36 9.86
CA THR A 212 -14.88 -2.48 9.02
C THR A 212 -16.14 -2.21 9.80
N HIS A 213 -17.15 -1.62 9.16
CA HIS A 213 -18.50 -1.48 9.68
C HIS A 213 -19.40 -2.67 9.31
N HIS A 214 -18.95 -3.56 8.42
CA HIS A 214 -19.70 -4.76 8.07
C HIS A 214 -19.57 -5.84 9.16
N ARG A 215 -20.70 -6.48 9.49
CA ARG A 215 -20.71 -7.60 10.43
C ARG A 215 -19.96 -8.81 9.85
N VAL A 216 -18.87 -9.16 10.49
CA VAL A 216 -17.97 -10.26 10.08
C VAL A 216 -18.66 -11.63 10.18
N GLU A 217 -19.73 -11.76 10.98
CA GLU A 217 -20.48 -13.00 11.17
C GLU A 217 -21.02 -13.62 9.87
N LYS A 218 -21.49 -12.77 8.94
CA LYS A 218 -21.96 -13.25 7.63
C LYS A 218 -20.82 -13.69 6.71
N LEU A 219 -19.61 -13.18 6.93
CA LEU A 219 -18.41 -13.60 6.22
C LEU A 219 -17.93 -14.95 6.73
N ALA A 220 -17.87 -15.14 8.05
CA ALA A 220 -17.43 -16.39 8.67
C ALA A 220 -18.30 -17.58 8.25
N ALA A 221 -19.62 -17.41 8.19
CA ALA A 221 -20.54 -18.46 7.74
C ALA A 221 -20.26 -18.90 6.29
N ARG A 222 -19.99 -17.96 5.37
CA ARG A 222 -19.67 -18.27 3.98
C ARG A 222 -18.23 -18.83 3.79
N PHE A 223 -17.33 -18.63 4.76
CA PHE A 223 -16.01 -19.26 4.76
C PHE A 223 -16.09 -20.75 5.09
N ILE A 224 -16.91 -21.10 6.09
CA ILE A 224 -17.08 -22.48 6.54
C ILE A 224 -17.72 -23.35 5.44
N ASP A 225 -18.61 -22.77 4.64
CA ASP A 225 -19.27 -23.46 3.52
C ASP A 225 -18.37 -23.68 2.28
N LYS A 226 -17.17 -23.10 2.25
CA LYS A 226 -16.23 -23.20 1.11
C LYS A 226 -14.90 -23.88 1.45
N LEU A 227 -14.67 -24.27 2.71
CA LEU A 227 -13.58 -25.13 3.17
C LEU A 227 -14.03 -26.61 3.16
#